data_2a3cf79a1ca9f88ef697922c39a4e91b
#
_entry.id   2a3cf79a1ca9f88ef697922c39a4e91b
#
_cell.length_a   1.000
_cell.length_b   1.000
_cell.length_c   1.000
_cell.angle_alpha   90.00
_cell.angle_beta   90.00
_cell.angle_gamma   90.00
#
_symmetry.space_group_name_H-M   'P 1'
#
loop_
_entity.id
_entity.type
_entity.pdbx_description
1 polymer ?
#
loop_
_entity_poly.entity_id
_entity_poly.type
_entity_poly.pdbx_seq_one_letter_code
_entity_poly.pdbx_strand_id
1 'polypeptide(L)'
;RWYEEDEDYGLIYTNRAGSMGEKLLSPHERPCYYPHYATYIDWNGDVLLCCQDMYNRTVKFGNVKDKPLFDIWVDKQLMDYRKKLKNGDRTKSPCSNCNVNGMVFGESHSKLW
;
A
#
# COMPACT_ATOMS: atom_id res chain seq x y z
N ARG A 1 25.48 0.44 5.79
CA ARG A 1 24.24 1.03 5.31
C ARG A 1 23.56 1.80 6.42
N TRP A 2 22.72 2.71 6.03
CA TRP A 2 22.09 3.65 6.96
C TRP A 2 21.31 2.96 8.10
N TYR A 3 20.68 1.84 7.84
CA TYR A 3 19.88 1.15 8.86
C TYR A 3 20.68 0.17 9.71
N GLU A 4 21.86 -0.23 9.27
CA GLU A 4 22.66 -1.24 10.00
C GLU A 4 23.38 -0.68 11.22
N GLU A 5 23.66 0.63 11.19
CA GLU A 5 24.42 1.29 12.24
C GLU A 5 23.51 1.97 13.27
N ASP A 6 22.22 1.89 13.06
CA ASP A 6 21.23 2.51 13.93
C ASP A 6 20.63 1.45 14.86
N GLU A 7 20.71 1.69 16.16
CA GLU A 7 20.11 0.80 17.15
C GLU A 7 18.60 0.66 16.94
N ASP A 8 17.98 1.69 16.42
CA ASP A 8 16.55 1.75 16.21
C ASP A 8 16.15 1.45 14.76
N TYR A 9 17.00 0.79 13.99
CA TYR A 9 16.70 0.56 12.58
C TYR A 9 15.36 -0.17 12.36
N GLY A 10 14.93 -0.93 13.35
CA GLY A 10 13.61 -1.59 13.28
C GLY A 10 12.45 -0.62 13.23
N LEU A 11 12.64 0.63 13.70
CA LEU A 11 11.62 1.66 13.68
C LEU A 11 11.50 2.33 12.31
N ILE A 12 12.59 2.34 11.53
CA ILE A 12 12.61 2.95 10.20
C ILE A 12 12.52 1.91 9.08
N TYR A 13 12.75 0.65 9.40
CA TYR A 13 12.66 -0.44 8.45
C TYR A 13 11.19 -0.77 8.19
N THR A 14 10.82 -0.88 6.92
CA THR A 14 9.45 -1.21 6.58
C THR A 14 9.12 -2.66 6.94
N ASN A 15 7.90 -2.89 7.44
CA ASN A 15 7.41 -4.24 7.66
C ASN A 15 6.68 -4.82 6.45
N ARG A 16 6.71 -4.13 5.31
CA ARG A 16 6.14 -4.58 4.03
C ARG A 16 4.69 -5.03 4.18
N ALA A 17 3.85 -4.11 4.61
CA ALA A 17 2.42 -4.34 4.80
C ALA A 17 2.14 -5.48 5.79
N GLY A 18 2.98 -5.61 6.78
CA GLY A 18 2.81 -6.61 7.83
C GLY A 18 3.41 -7.98 7.52
N SER A 19 4.07 -8.14 6.36
CA SER A 19 4.66 -9.44 6.00
C SER A 19 6.01 -9.71 6.69
N MET A 20 6.64 -8.69 7.25
CA MET A 20 7.95 -8.77 7.89
C MET A 20 7.96 -7.99 9.19
N GLY A 21 8.91 -8.35 10.07
CA GLY A 21 9.15 -7.63 11.30
C GLY A 21 8.04 -7.79 12.33
N GLU A 22 8.00 -6.87 13.27
CA GLU A 22 7.03 -6.91 14.36
C GLU A 22 5.66 -6.41 13.88
N LYS A 23 4.62 -7.02 14.43
CA LYS A 23 3.26 -6.59 14.15
C LYS A 23 2.93 -5.32 14.93
N LEU A 24 2.15 -4.45 14.30
CA LEU A 24 1.68 -3.25 14.97
C LEU A 24 0.63 -3.60 16.02
N LEU A 25 0.65 -2.88 17.13
CA LEU A 25 -0.39 -3.01 18.16
C LEU A 25 -1.70 -2.40 17.70
N SER A 26 -1.63 -1.37 16.87
CA SER A 26 -2.79 -0.71 16.28
C SER A 26 -2.38 -0.10 14.94
N PRO A 27 -3.33 0.11 14.02
CA PRO A 27 -3.01 0.74 12.74
C PRO A 27 -2.45 2.14 12.92
N HIS A 28 -1.49 2.52 12.06
CA HIS A 28 -1.03 3.89 12.00
C HIS A 28 -2.14 4.79 11.44
N GLU A 29 -2.15 6.06 11.83
CA GLU A 29 -3.20 7.00 11.45
C GLU A 29 -2.69 8.09 10.52
N ARG A 30 -1.76 7.75 9.63
CA ARG A 30 -1.23 8.72 8.67
C ARG A 30 -1.62 8.34 7.25
N PRO A 31 -1.78 9.35 6.34
CA PRO A 31 -2.13 9.07 4.96
C PRO A 31 -1.11 8.18 4.25
N CYS A 32 -1.58 7.45 3.26
CA CYS A 32 -0.73 6.67 2.37
C CYS A 32 -1.20 6.90 0.95
N TYR A 33 -0.30 7.34 0.07
CA TYR A 33 -0.66 7.74 -1.28
C TYR A 33 -0.18 6.76 -2.36
N TYR A 34 0.41 5.63 -2.00
CA TYR A 34 0.88 4.66 -2.98
C TYR A 34 -0.15 4.32 -4.06
N PRO A 35 -1.40 3.96 -3.72
CA PRO A 35 -2.36 3.60 -4.76
C PRO A 35 -2.91 4.80 -5.54
N HIS A 36 -2.47 6.01 -5.21
CA HIS A 36 -2.93 7.21 -5.91
C HIS A 36 -2.07 7.56 -7.11
N TYR A 37 -0.80 7.14 -7.15
CA TYR A 37 0.11 7.55 -8.21
C TYR A 37 0.79 6.40 -8.94
N ALA A 38 0.59 5.16 -8.49
CA ALA A 38 1.23 4.02 -9.12
C ALA A 38 0.34 2.79 -9.09
N THR A 39 0.55 1.91 -10.05
CA THR A 39 -0.10 0.61 -10.09
C THR A 39 0.96 -0.47 -9.90
N TYR A 40 0.59 -1.55 -9.27
CA TYR A 40 1.53 -2.64 -8.96
C TYR A 40 0.96 -3.93 -9.53
N ILE A 41 1.65 -4.48 -10.52
CA ILE A 41 1.21 -5.66 -11.25
C ILE A 41 2.17 -6.80 -10.95
N ASP A 42 1.64 -7.91 -10.48
CA ASP A 42 2.42 -9.10 -10.19
C ASP A 42 2.79 -9.81 -11.50
N TRP A 43 3.73 -10.74 -11.40
CA TRP A 43 4.24 -11.46 -12.57
C TRP A 43 3.16 -12.21 -13.36
N ASN A 44 2.08 -12.61 -12.70
CA ASN A 44 0.96 -13.31 -13.35
C ASN A 44 -0.14 -12.37 -13.84
N GLY A 45 0.04 -11.06 -13.72
CA GLY A 45 -0.92 -10.06 -14.17
C GLY A 45 -1.89 -9.57 -13.12
N ASP A 46 -1.83 -10.07 -11.90
CA ASP A 46 -2.69 -9.59 -10.81
C ASP A 46 -2.29 -8.18 -10.41
N VAL A 47 -3.29 -7.31 -10.23
CA VAL A 47 -3.07 -5.93 -9.78
C VAL A 47 -3.22 -5.88 -8.26
N LEU A 48 -2.16 -5.43 -7.60
CA LEU A 48 -2.06 -5.37 -6.15
C LEU A 48 -2.29 -3.94 -5.65
N LEU A 49 -2.52 -3.80 -4.35
CA LEU A 49 -2.75 -2.50 -3.72
C LEU A 49 -1.50 -1.62 -3.75
N CYS A 50 -0.37 -2.15 -3.37
CA CYS A 50 0.89 -1.40 -3.31
C CYS A 50 2.08 -2.35 -3.37
N CYS A 51 3.27 -1.79 -3.58
CA CYS A 51 4.49 -2.59 -3.67
C CYS A 51 4.84 -3.31 -2.38
N GLN A 52 4.36 -2.83 -1.24
CA GLN A 52 4.67 -3.44 0.05
C GLN A 52 3.88 -4.72 0.29
N ASP A 53 2.77 -4.92 -0.41
CA ASP A 53 1.93 -6.12 -0.26
C ASP A 53 2.38 -7.28 -1.17
N MET A 54 3.56 -7.19 -1.76
CA MET A 54 4.06 -8.19 -2.72
C MET A 54 4.18 -9.60 -2.15
N TYR A 55 4.55 -9.72 -0.89
CA TYR A 55 4.76 -11.01 -0.26
C TYR A 55 3.45 -11.71 0.11
N ASN A 56 2.55 -10.99 0.75
CA ASN A 56 1.29 -11.58 1.20
C ASN A 56 0.20 -11.56 0.15
N ARG A 57 0.25 -10.62 -0.80
CA ARG A 57 -0.77 -10.46 -1.84
C ARG A 57 -2.16 -10.48 -1.24
N THR A 58 -2.35 -9.69 -0.19
CA THR A 58 -3.57 -9.70 0.61
C THR A 58 -4.80 -9.33 -0.20
N VAL A 59 -4.65 -8.34 -1.10
CA VAL A 59 -5.76 -7.85 -1.91
C VAL A 59 -5.36 -7.80 -3.37
N LYS A 60 -6.24 -8.31 -4.23
CA LYS A 60 -6.08 -8.26 -5.68
C LYS A 60 -7.32 -7.60 -6.28
N PHE A 61 -7.13 -6.66 -7.19
CA PHE A 61 -8.24 -5.88 -7.76
C PHE A 61 -8.66 -6.36 -9.15
N GLY A 62 -7.92 -7.27 -9.73
CA GLY A 62 -8.21 -7.81 -11.04
C GLY A 62 -6.92 -8.27 -11.71
N ASN A 63 -7.04 -8.72 -12.96
CA ASN A 63 -5.91 -9.22 -13.72
C ASN A 63 -5.90 -8.57 -15.09
N VAL A 64 -4.73 -8.08 -15.52
CA VAL A 64 -4.60 -7.36 -16.80
C VAL A 64 -4.84 -8.25 -18.01
N LYS A 65 -4.87 -9.56 -17.84
CA LYS A 65 -5.25 -10.49 -18.90
C LYS A 65 -6.76 -10.52 -19.13
N ASP A 66 -7.54 -10.16 -18.14
CA ASP A 66 -9.00 -10.28 -18.16
C ASP A 66 -9.69 -8.97 -18.53
N LYS A 67 -9.11 -7.83 -18.18
CA LYS A 67 -9.67 -6.53 -18.49
C LYS A 67 -8.60 -5.45 -18.54
N PRO A 68 -8.87 -4.31 -19.23
CA PRO A 68 -7.90 -3.22 -19.34
C PRO A 68 -7.49 -2.68 -17.99
N LEU A 69 -6.22 -2.25 -17.89
CA LEU A 69 -5.68 -1.72 -16.65
C LEU A 69 -6.49 -0.53 -16.12
N PHE A 70 -6.97 0.34 -16.98
CA PHE A 70 -7.75 1.50 -16.54
C PHE A 70 -9.03 1.09 -15.83
N ASP A 71 -9.68 0.02 -16.27
CA ASP A 71 -10.89 -0.49 -15.62
C ASP A 71 -10.58 -1.00 -14.22
N ILE A 72 -9.38 -1.58 -14.03
CA ILE A 72 -8.92 -2.00 -12.72
C ILE A 72 -8.55 -0.79 -11.87
N TRP A 73 -7.92 0.21 -12.46
CA TRP A 73 -7.52 1.45 -11.78
C TRP A 73 -8.70 2.17 -11.15
N VAL A 74 -9.84 2.17 -11.81
CA VAL A 74 -11.05 2.83 -11.30
C VAL A 74 -12.01 1.85 -10.60
N ASP A 75 -11.53 0.65 -10.29
CA ASP A 75 -12.34 -0.33 -9.57
C ASP A 75 -12.85 0.24 -8.26
N LYS A 76 -14.10 -0.06 -7.94
CA LYS A 76 -14.79 0.48 -6.76
C LYS A 76 -14.05 0.14 -5.47
N GLN A 77 -13.54 -1.08 -5.34
CA GLN A 77 -12.82 -1.50 -4.16
C GLN A 77 -11.50 -0.74 -4.02
N LEU A 78 -10.78 -0.54 -5.13
CA LEU A 78 -9.53 0.21 -5.11
C LEU A 78 -9.79 1.69 -4.79
N MET A 79 -10.86 2.26 -5.32
CA MET A 79 -11.26 3.63 -4.99
C MET A 79 -11.57 3.79 -3.51
N ASP A 80 -12.19 2.77 -2.90
CA ASP A 80 -12.47 2.79 -1.46
C ASP A 80 -11.19 2.80 -0.64
N TYR A 81 -10.20 1.99 -1.01
CA TYR A 81 -8.89 2.02 -0.36
C TYR A 81 -8.23 3.39 -0.46
N ARG A 82 -8.27 4.00 -1.65
CA ARG A 82 -7.69 5.33 -1.86
C ARG A 82 -8.34 6.37 -0.96
N LYS A 83 -9.66 6.35 -0.86
CA LYS A 83 -10.39 7.28 -0.02
C LYS A 83 -10.00 7.14 1.44
N LYS A 84 -9.94 5.92 1.94
CA LYS A 84 -9.56 5.66 3.33
C LYS A 84 -8.11 6.07 3.59
N LEU A 85 -7.20 5.68 2.73
CA LEU A 85 -5.77 5.99 2.90
C LEU A 85 -5.47 7.48 2.80
N LYS A 86 -6.19 8.20 1.96
CA LYS A 86 -6.07 9.65 1.86
C LYS A 86 -6.43 10.35 3.16
N ASN A 87 -7.36 9.79 3.90
CA ASN A 87 -7.82 10.35 5.17
C ASN A 87 -7.07 9.79 6.38
N GLY A 88 -6.03 9.00 6.16
CA GLY A 88 -5.26 8.43 7.26
C GLY A 88 -5.87 7.17 7.85
N ASP A 89 -6.91 6.64 7.24
CA ASP A 89 -7.59 5.44 7.74
C ASP A 89 -6.90 4.19 7.19
N ARG A 90 -6.10 3.55 8.03
CA ARG A 90 -5.39 2.31 7.71
C ARG A 90 -5.99 1.08 8.39
N THR A 91 -7.27 1.12 8.72
CA THR A 91 -7.91 0.02 9.43
C THR A 91 -8.19 -1.19 8.56
N LYS A 92 -8.20 -1.01 7.24
CA LYS A 92 -8.46 -2.11 6.30
C LYS A 92 -7.18 -2.86 5.98
N SER A 93 -7.22 -4.20 6.03
CA SER A 93 -6.06 -5.04 5.72
C SER A 93 -5.65 -4.88 4.25
N PRO A 94 -4.35 -4.86 3.89
CA PRO A 94 -3.16 -5.08 4.71
C PRO A 94 -2.66 -3.82 5.42
N CYS A 95 -3.27 -2.68 5.15
CA CYS A 95 -2.81 -1.39 5.68
C CYS A 95 -2.83 -1.33 7.20
N SER A 96 -3.72 -2.08 7.82
CA SER A 96 -3.82 -2.14 9.28
C SER A 96 -2.56 -2.66 9.95
N ASN A 97 -1.74 -3.42 9.24
CA ASN A 97 -0.49 -3.97 9.75
C ASN A 97 0.74 -3.31 9.15
N CYS A 98 0.57 -2.29 8.33
CA CYS A 98 1.65 -1.67 7.57
C CYS A 98 2.25 -0.49 8.32
N ASN A 99 3.59 -0.43 8.42
CA ASN A 99 4.29 0.69 9.05
C ASN A 99 4.90 1.66 8.04
N VAL A 100 4.61 1.50 6.75
CA VAL A 100 5.20 2.32 5.69
C VAL A 100 4.67 3.75 5.75
N ASN A 101 5.55 4.73 5.48
CA ASN A 101 5.16 6.13 5.48
C ASN A 101 4.13 6.44 4.40
N GLY A 102 4.38 6.06 3.16
CA GLY A 102 3.40 6.18 2.08
C GLY A 102 3.14 7.57 1.55
N MET A 103 3.88 8.60 1.97
CA MET A 103 3.59 9.99 1.64
C MET A 103 4.47 10.62 0.56
N VAL A 104 5.39 9.87 -0.04
CA VAL A 104 6.52 10.47 -0.75
C VAL A 104 6.13 11.31 -1.97
N PHE A 105 5.27 10.86 -2.86
CA PHE A 105 4.97 11.59 -4.09
C PHE A 105 3.48 11.68 -4.43
N GLY A 106 2.64 11.15 -3.61
CA GLY A 106 1.25 10.91 -4.01
C GLY A 106 0.24 11.96 -3.60
N GLU A 107 0.60 12.95 -2.79
CA GLU A 107 -0.37 13.89 -2.26
C GLU A 107 -1.14 14.63 -3.35
N SER A 108 -0.44 15.13 -4.36
CA SER A 108 -1.10 15.85 -5.45
C SER A 108 -2.01 14.95 -6.26
N HIS A 109 -1.65 13.67 -6.40
CA HIS A 109 -2.46 12.70 -7.12
C HIS A 109 -3.72 12.31 -6.36
N SER A 110 -3.70 12.43 -5.04
CA SER A 110 -4.85 12.08 -4.20
C SER A 110 -6.04 12.99 -4.44
N LYS A 111 -5.81 14.15 -5.05
CA LYS A 111 -6.89 15.08 -5.41
C LYS A 111 -7.69 14.61 -6.61
N LEU A 112 -7.12 13.74 -7.42
CA LEU A 112 -7.75 13.22 -8.63
C LEU A 112 -8.46 11.88 -8.39
N TRP A 113 -7.98 11.12 -7.46
CA TRP A 113 -8.43 9.73 -7.23
C TRP A 113 -8.82 9.43 -5.77
#